data_4ade42e5e4d3769b6f37b3d954b81821
#
_entry.id   4ade42e5e4d3769b6f37b3d954b81821
#
_cell.length_a   1.000
_cell.length_b   1.000
_cell.length_c   1.000
_cell.angle_alpha   90.00
_cell.angle_beta   90.00
_cell.angle_gamma   90.00
#
_symmetry.space_group_name_H-M   'P 1'
#
loop_
_entity.id
_entity.type
_entity.pdbx_description
1 polymer ?
#
loop_
_entity_poly.entity_id
_entity_poly.type
_entity_poly.pdbx_seq_one_letter_code
_entity_poly.pdbx_strand_id
1 'polypeptide(L)'
;MQQYLKQEQLADRAKLEAFWLNTLQDAEQQLTLSRHSDAGSHEGSYFYFSLPSDVSVQLKQFCQQQQITPFNLLLAVFNILLYKLSGQRNFIVATPVLNRDHPQLKHFVAAVANTLLLPAAIDSQLSCGQYVQQLRQQFYQCLAHQQLGYSQILELLQPERDINHNPLFQVMFSYNAL
;
A
#
# COMPACT_ATOMS: atom_id res chain seq x y z
N MET A 1 -2.58 -33.15 18.67
CA MET A 1 -3.40 -32.11 17.99
C MET A 1 -2.89 -30.70 18.27
N GLN A 2 -2.77 -30.23 19.52
CA GLN A 2 -2.28 -28.87 19.83
C GLN A 2 -0.85 -28.58 19.34
N GLN A 3 0.08 -29.53 19.43
CA GLN A 3 1.44 -29.37 18.88
C GLN A 3 1.45 -29.27 17.35
N TYR A 4 0.61 -30.01 16.68
CA TYR A 4 0.48 -29.95 15.21
C TYR A 4 -0.06 -28.60 14.75
N LEU A 5 -1.15 -28.10 15.38
CA LEU A 5 -1.72 -26.78 15.10
C LEU A 5 -0.72 -25.66 15.37
N LYS A 6 0.09 -25.79 16.41
CA LYS A 6 1.16 -24.81 16.71
C LYS A 6 2.26 -24.83 15.66
N GLN A 7 2.62 -25.98 15.10
CA GLN A 7 3.61 -26.09 14.02
C GLN A 7 3.08 -25.53 12.70
N GLU A 8 1.80 -25.80 12.35
CA GLU A 8 1.15 -25.20 11.18
C GLU A 8 1.11 -23.67 11.29
N GLN A 9 0.69 -23.13 12.43
CA GLN A 9 0.68 -21.67 12.68
C GLN A 9 2.07 -21.04 12.57
N LEU A 10 3.13 -21.74 13.05
CA LEU A 10 4.51 -21.25 12.92
C LEU A 10 5.01 -21.33 11.48
N ALA A 11 4.65 -22.35 10.73
CA ALA A 11 5.01 -22.48 9.32
C ALA A 11 4.32 -21.43 8.45
N ASP A 12 3.04 -21.15 8.72
CA ASP A 12 2.30 -20.11 8.00
C ASP A 12 2.86 -18.72 8.33
N ARG A 13 3.22 -18.47 9.59
CA ARG A 13 3.87 -17.23 9.99
C ARG A 13 5.22 -17.04 9.28
N ALA A 14 6.05 -18.07 9.20
CA ALA A 14 7.34 -18.00 8.51
C ALA A 14 7.19 -17.67 7.01
N LYS A 15 6.14 -18.20 6.36
CA LYS A 15 5.82 -17.85 4.96
C LYS A 15 5.42 -16.38 4.80
N LEU A 16 4.58 -15.87 5.72
CA LEU A 16 4.19 -14.46 5.73
C LEU A 16 5.39 -13.54 5.94
N GLU A 17 6.26 -13.86 6.89
CA GLU A 17 7.49 -13.12 7.16
C GLU A 17 8.43 -13.11 5.96
N ALA A 18 8.66 -14.27 5.34
CA ALA A 18 9.49 -14.39 4.14
C ALA A 18 8.91 -13.58 2.95
N PHE A 19 7.59 -13.61 2.76
CA PHE A 19 6.93 -12.80 1.73
C PHE A 19 7.20 -11.31 1.95
N TRP A 20 6.98 -10.79 3.15
CA TRP A 20 7.14 -9.37 3.44
C TRP A 20 8.59 -8.92 3.39
N LEU A 21 9.54 -9.73 3.88
CA LEU A 21 10.97 -9.47 3.74
C LEU A 21 11.36 -9.31 2.27
N ASN A 22 10.97 -10.27 1.43
CA ASN A 22 11.28 -10.23 0.00
C ASN A 22 10.57 -9.09 -0.74
N THR A 23 9.33 -8.77 -0.34
CA THR A 23 8.51 -7.76 -1.01
C THR A 23 8.99 -6.34 -0.73
N LEU A 24 9.55 -6.10 0.46
CA LEU A 24 9.94 -4.76 0.92
C LEU A 24 11.46 -4.52 0.93
N GLN A 25 12.29 -5.51 0.59
CA GLN A 25 13.76 -5.43 0.66
C GLN A 25 14.37 -4.30 -0.18
N ASP A 26 13.78 -4.02 -1.35
CA ASP A 26 14.30 -3.02 -2.31
C ASP A 26 13.59 -1.66 -2.18
N ALA A 27 12.62 -1.55 -1.28
CA ALA A 27 11.87 -0.32 -1.10
C ALA A 27 12.64 0.67 -0.22
N GLU A 28 12.74 1.90 -0.70
CA GLU A 28 13.27 3.00 0.11
C GLU A 28 12.33 3.26 1.29
N GLN A 29 12.87 3.28 2.49
CA GLN A 29 12.09 3.43 3.72
C GLN A 29 11.55 4.86 3.91
N GLN A 30 12.15 5.83 3.22
CA GLN A 30 11.75 7.22 3.30
C GLN A 30 11.49 7.80 1.92
N LEU A 31 10.27 8.29 1.71
CA LEU A 31 9.87 9.04 0.53
C LEU A 31 10.06 10.54 0.80
N THR A 32 10.93 11.19 0.03
CA THR A 32 11.22 12.61 0.18
C THR A 32 10.46 13.43 -0.87
N LEU A 33 9.41 14.13 -0.47
CA LEU A 33 8.56 14.93 -1.37
C LEU A 33 8.96 16.39 -1.44
N SER A 34 9.74 16.89 -0.49
CA SER A 34 10.16 18.29 -0.42
C SER A 34 11.64 18.41 -0.10
N ARG A 35 12.30 19.38 -0.76
CA ARG A 35 13.66 19.77 -0.42
C ARG A 35 13.73 20.80 0.71
N HIS A 36 12.58 21.31 1.16
CA HIS A 36 12.51 22.30 2.23
C HIS A 36 11.84 21.62 3.43
N SER A 37 12.64 21.18 4.36
CA SER A 37 12.18 20.83 5.68
C SER A 37 12.25 22.07 6.56
N ASP A 38 11.20 22.88 6.60
CA ASP A 38 10.97 23.69 7.78
C ASP A 38 10.57 22.73 8.90
N ALA A 39 11.59 22.28 9.64
CA ALA A 39 11.38 21.48 10.81
C ALA A 39 10.51 22.26 11.79
N GLY A 40 9.27 21.83 11.99
CA GLY A 40 8.54 22.31 13.14
C GLY A 40 7.06 22.61 13.04
N SER A 41 6.41 22.59 11.89
CA SER A 41 4.96 22.70 11.87
C SER A 41 4.29 21.33 11.79
N HIS A 42 3.45 20.99 12.78
CA HIS A 42 2.55 19.85 12.75
C HIS A 42 1.15 20.26 12.23
N GLU A 43 1.04 21.40 11.56
CA GLU A 43 -0.20 21.86 10.97
C GLU A 43 -0.54 21.05 9.74
N GLY A 44 -1.76 20.50 9.72
CA GLY A 44 -2.33 19.80 8.56
C GLY A 44 -3.35 20.66 7.84
N SER A 45 -3.52 20.44 6.54
CA SER A 45 -4.56 21.08 5.75
C SER A 45 -5.25 20.08 4.84
N TYR A 46 -6.43 20.47 4.33
CA TYR A 46 -7.20 19.69 3.36
C TYR A 46 -7.20 20.41 2.02
N PHE A 47 -6.96 19.66 0.97
CA PHE A 47 -7.14 20.13 -0.40
C PHE A 47 -8.23 19.28 -1.09
N TYR A 48 -9.31 19.92 -1.50
CA TYR A 48 -10.44 19.29 -2.16
C TYR A 48 -10.47 19.64 -3.63
N PHE A 49 -10.68 18.65 -4.48
CA PHE A 49 -10.90 18.86 -5.91
C PHE A 49 -11.85 17.80 -6.45
N SER A 50 -12.48 18.11 -7.58
CA SER A 50 -13.34 17.17 -8.30
C SER A 50 -12.77 16.91 -9.69
N LEU A 51 -12.85 15.66 -10.12
CA LEU A 51 -12.52 15.33 -11.50
C LEU A 51 -13.66 15.83 -12.42
N PRO A 52 -13.34 16.40 -13.60
CA PRO A 52 -14.34 16.69 -14.62
C PRO A 52 -15.15 15.44 -14.98
N SER A 53 -16.42 15.64 -15.32
CA SER A 53 -17.34 14.53 -15.60
C SER A 53 -16.90 13.65 -16.76
N ASP A 54 -16.35 14.26 -17.80
CA ASP A 54 -15.79 13.56 -18.97
C ASP A 54 -14.58 12.68 -18.59
N VAL A 55 -13.69 13.19 -17.76
CA VAL A 55 -12.55 12.40 -17.22
C VAL A 55 -13.05 11.23 -16.40
N SER A 56 -14.06 11.44 -15.54
CA SER A 56 -14.67 10.39 -14.73
C SER A 56 -15.29 9.27 -15.57
N VAL A 57 -15.94 9.62 -16.68
CA VAL A 57 -16.50 8.65 -17.65
C VAL A 57 -15.38 7.86 -18.33
N GLN A 58 -14.36 8.54 -18.85
CA GLN A 58 -13.20 7.91 -19.49
C GLN A 58 -12.45 6.97 -18.55
N LEU A 59 -12.27 7.34 -17.28
CA LEU A 59 -11.66 6.52 -16.25
C LEU A 59 -12.44 5.21 -16.06
N LYS A 60 -13.76 5.29 -15.92
CA LYS A 60 -14.62 4.10 -15.80
C LYS A 60 -14.52 3.19 -17.03
N GLN A 61 -14.58 3.75 -18.23
CA GLN A 61 -14.44 3.00 -19.48
C GLN A 61 -13.08 2.31 -19.57
N PHE A 62 -11.99 3.01 -19.24
CA PHE A 62 -10.65 2.44 -19.23
C PHE A 62 -10.55 1.29 -18.23
N CYS A 63 -11.07 1.46 -17.01
CA CYS A 63 -11.10 0.39 -16.01
C CYS A 63 -11.82 -0.86 -16.52
N GLN A 64 -12.96 -0.70 -17.18
CA GLN A 64 -13.72 -1.82 -17.78
C GLN A 64 -12.93 -2.51 -18.88
N GLN A 65 -12.34 -1.74 -19.80
CA GLN A 65 -11.55 -2.28 -20.92
C GLN A 65 -10.33 -3.06 -20.45
N GLN A 66 -9.64 -2.55 -19.41
CA GLN A 66 -8.44 -3.16 -18.86
C GLN A 66 -8.72 -4.20 -17.77
N GLN A 67 -9.98 -4.43 -17.41
CA GLN A 67 -10.41 -5.33 -16.34
C GLN A 67 -9.71 -5.04 -15.00
N ILE A 68 -9.56 -3.75 -14.66
CA ILE A 68 -8.99 -3.26 -13.41
C ILE A 68 -10.02 -2.49 -12.60
N THR A 69 -9.75 -2.33 -11.30
CA THR A 69 -10.58 -1.48 -10.44
C THR A 69 -10.15 -0.02 -10.54
N PRO A 70 -11.05 0.95 -10.27
CA PRO A 70 -10.66 2.36 -10.11
C PRO A 70 -9.57 2.55 -9.05
N PHE A 71 -9.59 1.76 -7.97
CA PHE A 71 -8.53 1.75 -6.97
C PHE A 71 -7.15 1.50 -7.60
N ASN A 72 -7.01 0.41 -8.40
CA ASN A 72 -5.71 0.07 -9.00
C ASN A 72 -5.23 1.15 -9.97
N LEU A 73 -6.13 1.73 -10.77
CA LEU A 73 -5.78 2.80 -11.70
C LEU A 73 -5.34 4.06 -10.96
N LEU A 74 -6.12 4.51 -10.00
CA LEU A 74 -5.82 5.73 -9.25
C LEU A 74 -4.57 5.59 -8.38
N LEU A 75 -4.34 4.41 -7.79
CA LEU A 75 -3.10 4.10 -7.08
C LEU A 75 -1.89 4.16 -8.03
N ALA A 76 -2.01 3.63 -9.25
CA ALA A 76 -0.92 3.70 -10.24
C ALA A 76 -0.62 5.15 -10.64
N VAL A 77 -1.66 5.96 -10.88
CA VAL A 77 -1.51 7.40 -11.16
C VAL A 77 -0.85 8.12 -9.99
N PHE A 78 -1.28 7.80 -8.76
CA PHE A 78 -0.69 8.38 -7.56
C PHE A 78 0.79 8.01 -7.40
N ASN A 79 1.16 6.76 -7.63
CA ASN A 79 2.57 6.32 -7.61
C ASN A 79 3.41 7.06 -8.67
N ILE A 80 2.89 7.23 -9.88
CA ILE A 80 3.57 7.98 -10.94
C ILE A 80 3.75 9.46 -10.54
N LEU A 81 2.74 10.05 -9.90
CA LEU A 81 2.83 11.42 -9.38
C LEU A 81 3.93 11.53 -8.32
N LEU A 82 3.95 10.61 -7.34
CA LEU A 82 4.98 10.58 -6.30
C LEU A 82 6.39 10.44 -6.89
N TYR A 83 6.55 9.54 -7.86
CA TYR A 83 7.81 9.41 -8.62
C TYR A 83 8.22 10.73 -9.30
N LYS A 84 7.28 11.42 -9.95
CA LYS A 84 7.58 12.70 -10.62
C LYS A 84 7.98 13.81 -9.64
N LEU A 85 7.44 13.80 -8.43
CA LEU A 85 7.75 14.78 -7.40
C LEU A 85 9.03 14.48 -6.64
N SER A 86 9.29 13.21 -6.32
CA SER A 86 10.43 12.79 -5.50
C SER A 86 11.67 12.41 -6.31
N GLY A 87 11.48 11.92 -7.55
CA GLY A 87 12.53 11.26 -8.33
C GLY A 87 12.83 9.82 -7.89
N GLN A 88 12.24 9.36 -6.78
CA GLN A 88 12.44 8.03 -6.22
C GLN A 88 11.59 7.00 -6.96
N ARG A 89 12.20 5.86 -7.31
CA ARG A 89 11.50 4.81 -8.09
C ARG A 89 10.91 3.72 -7.23
N ASN A 90 11.53 3.46 -6.08
CA ASN A 90 11.16 2.38 -5.16
C ASN A 90 10.77 3.00 -3.82
N PHE A 91 9.49 3.00 -3.49
CA PHE A 91 8.97 3.56 -2.23
C PHE A 91 7.73 2.78 -1.78
N ILE A 92 7.27 3.05 -0.58
CA ILE A 92 6.10 2.37 -0.01
C ILE A 92 4.93 3.34 0.10
N VAL A 93 3.77 2.92 -0.42
CA VAL A 93 2.48 3.58 -0.18
C VAL A 93 1.65 2.68 0.72
N ALA A 94 1.11 3.22 1.80
CA ALA A 94 0.22 2.48 2.67
C ALA A 94 -1.24 2.60 2.22
N THR A 95 -2.05 1.57 2.46
CA THR A 95 -3.50 1.62 2.25
C THR A 95 -4.22 0.93 3.40
N PRO A 96 -5.32 1.50 3.92
CA PRO A 96 -6.12 0.83 4.93
C PRO A 96 -6.90 -0.33 4.30
N VAL A 97 -6.93 -1.47 4.98
CA VAL A 97 -7.73 -2.64 4.62
C VAL A 97 -8.59 -3.08 5.79
N LEU A 98 -9.79 -3.59 5.50
CA LEU A 98 -10.76 -3.94 6.54
C LEU A 98 -10.34 -5.16 7.37
N ASN A 99 -9.53 -6.05 6.81
CA ASN A 99 -9.06 -7.29 7.45
C ASN A 99 -10.22 -8.10 8.09
N ARG A 100 -11.34 -8.24 7.35
CA ARG A 100 -12.58 -8.92 7.80
C ARG A 100 -12.93 -10.14 6.97
N ASP A 101 -11.94 -10.79 6.36
CA ASP A 101 -12.16 -11.93 5.45
C ASP A 101 -12.63 -13.18 6.22
N HIS A 102 -12.30 -13.28 7.51
CA HIS A 102 -12.77 -14.39 8.33
C HIS A 102 -14.27 -14.25 8.62
N PRO A 103 -15.11 -15.28 8.36
CA PRO A 103 -16.57 -15.20 8.52
C PRO A 103 -17.05 -14.71 9.90
N GLN A 104 -16.34 -15.08 10.97
CA GLN A 104 -16.66 -14.65 12.34
C GLN A 104 -16.44 -13.14 12.57
N LEU A 105 -15.60 -12.48 11.75
CA LEU A 105 -15.33 -11.05 11.88
C LEU A 105 -16.35 -10.17 11.16
N LYS A 106 -17.20 -10.75 10.29
CA LYS A 106 -18.17 -9.98 9.50
C LYS A 106 -19.15 -9.17 10.36
N HIS A 107 -19.57 -9.75 11.50
CA HIS A 107 -20.55 -9.14 12.40
C HIS A 107 -19.95 -8.71 13.74
N PHE A 108 -18.63 -8.79 13.87
CA PHE A 108 -17.96 -8.44 15.11
C PHE A 108 -17.61 -6.94 15.14
N VAL A 109 -18.03 -6.25 16.20
CA VAL A 109 -17.72 -4.81 16.38
C VAL A 109 -16.35 -4.70 17.05
N ALA A 110 -15.33 -4.49 16.25
CA ALA A 110 -13.95 -4.26 16.71
C ALA A 110 -13.15 -3.47 15.69
N ALA A 111 -12.08 -2.84 16.13
CA ALA A 111 -11.07 -2.23 15.29
C ALA A 111 -10.13 -3.34 14.75
N VAL A 112 -10.50 -3.94 13.64
CA VAL A 112 -9.73 -5.02 12.98
C VAL A 112 -9.02 -4.55 11.70
N ALA A 113 -9.19 -3.28 11.34
CA ALA A 113 -8.51 -2.70 10.19
C ALA A 113 -7.00 -2.83 10.32
N ASN A 114 -6.34 -3.12 9.20
CA ASN A 114 -4.90 -3.20 9.11
C ASN A 114 -4.38 -2.17 8.09
N THR A 115 -3.11 -1.84 8.19
CA THR A 115 -2.38 -1.03 7.21
C THR A 115 -1.59 -1.96 6.30
N LEU A 116 -1.97 -2.01 5.04
CA LEU A 116 -1.29 -2.79 4.02
C LEU A 116 -0.20 -1.94 3.38
N LEU A 117 1.01 -2.47 3.30
CA LEU A 117 2.15 -1.83 2.67
C LEU A 117 2.21 -2.24 1.20
N LEU A 118 2.24 -1.27 0.31
CA LEU A 118 2.27 -1.46 -1.13
C LEU A 118 3.56 -0.85 -1.68
N PRO A 119 4.60 -1.65 -1.96
CA PRO A 119 5.79 -1.12 -2.60
C PRO A 119 5.47 -0.67 -4.02
N ALA A 120 5.91 0.52 -4.37
CA ALA A 120 5.90 1.04 -5.73
C ALA A 120 7.28 0.79 -6.34
N ALA A 121 7.30 0.18 -7.53
CA ALA A 121 8.51 0.01 -8.33
C ALA A 121 8.23 0.62 -9.71
N ILE A 122 8.73 1.83 -9.94
CA ILE A 122 8.48 2.57 -11.19
C ILE A 122 9.54 2.22 -12.22
N ASP A 123 9.14 1.45 -13.22
CA ASP A 123 9.95 1.21 -14.41
C ASP A 123 9.50 2.14 -15.54
N SER A 124 10.38 3.04 -15.94
CA SER A 124 10.14 4.02 -17.04
C SER A 124 10.06 3.39 -18.44
N GLN A 125 10.40 2.11 -18.57
CA GLN A 125 10.30 1.36 -19.85
C GLN A 125 8.90 0.76 -20.04
N LEU A 126 8.11 0.64 -18.97
CA LEU A 126 6.76 0.12 -19.05
C LEU A 126 5.78 1.18 -19.54
N SER A 127 4.82 0.76 -20.36
CA SER A 127 3.64 1.57 -20.63
C SER A 127 2.78 1.70 -19.37
N CYS A 128 1.96 2.74 -19.28
CA CYS A 128 1.02 2.91 -18.15
C CYS A 128 0.12 1.68 -17.95
N GLY A 129 -0.36 1.07 -19.03
CA GLY A 129 -1.20 -0.14 -18.95
C GLY A 129 -0.45 -1.32 -18.35
N GLN A 130 0.80 -1.55 -18.74
CA GLN A 130 1.65 -2.61 -18.17
C GLN A 130 1.93 -2.36 -16.70
N TYR A 131 2.26 -1.13 -16.32
CA TYR A 131 2.48 -0.77 -14.92
C TYR A 131 1.22 -1.01 -14.05
N VAL A 132 0.05 -0.62 -14.52
CA VAL A 132 -1.21 -0.86 -13.78
C VAL A 132 -1.48 -2.35 -13.58
N GLN A 133 -1.22 -3.19 -14.59
CA GLN A 133 -1.40 -4.64 -14.47
C GLN A 133 -0.41 -5.25 -13.48
N GLN A 134 0.85 -4.82 -13.50
CA GLN A 134 1.87 -5.24 -12.53
C GLN A 134 1.46 -4.83 -11.10
N LEU A 135 1.07 -3.58 -10.90
CA LEU A 135 0.60 -3.07 -9.62
C LEU A 135 -0.61 -3.84 -9.10
N ARG A 136 -1.57 -4.16 -9.99
CA ARG A 136 -2.73 -4.99 -9.65
C ARG A 136 -2.32 -6.35 -9.11
N GLN A 137 -1.41 -7.04 -9.80
CA GLN A 137 -0.93 -8.36 -9.34
C GLN A 137 -0.27 -8.24 -7.97
N GLN A 138 0.62 -7.27 -7.80
CA GLN A 138 1.30 -7.01 -6.54
C GLN A 138 0.32 -6.67 -5.40
N PHE A 139 -0.69 -5.83 -5.67
CA PHE A 139 -1.73 -5.51 -4.70
C PHE A 139 -2.43 -6.77 -4.17
N TYR A 140 -2.85 -7.67 -5.06
CA TYR A 140 -3.53 -8.90 -4.63
C TYR A 140 -2.59 -9.86 -3.89
N GLN A 141 -1.30 -9.90 -4.23
CA GLN A 141 -0.30 -10.65 -3.47
C GLN A 141 -0.15 -10.08 -2.06
N CYS A 142 0.00 -8.77 -1.92
CA CYS A 142 0.06 -8.12 -0.60
C CYS A 142 -1.23 -8.36 0.21
N LEU A 143 -2.39 -8.25 -0.44
CA LEU A 143 -3.68 -8.49 0.21
C LEU A 143 -3.83 -9.93 0.69
N ALA A 144 -3.36 -10.91 -0.07
CA ALA A 144 -3.36 -12.32 0.34
C ALA A 144 -2.46 -12.60 1.56
N HIS A 145 -1.52 -11.71 1.88
CA HIS A 145 -0.60 -11.81 3.02
C HIS A 145 -0.89 -10.76 4.12
N GLN A 146 -2.10 -10.18 4.13
CA GLN A 146 -2.49 -9.13 5.08
C GLN A 146 -2.60 -9.60 6.55
N GLN A 147 -2.52 -10.92 6.82
CA GLN A 147 -2.60 -11.47 8.16
C GLN A 147 -1.41 -11.05 9.04
N LEU A 148 -0.24 -10.77 8.46
CA LEU A 148 0.86 -10.16 9.18
C LEU A 148 0.60 -8.65 9.27
N GLY A 149 0.30 -8.16 10.48
CA GLY A 149 -0.04 -6.76 10.70
C GLY A 149 1.16 -5.82 10.59
N TYR A 150 0.89 -4.53 10.35
CA TYR A 150 1.92 -3.50 10.22
C TYR A 150 2.96 -3.51 11.33
N SER A 151 2.52 -3.63 12.60
CA SER A 151 3.45 -3.66 13.75
C SER A 151 4.40 -4.85 13.71
N GLN A 152 3.93 -6.02 13.24
CA GLN A 152 4.75 -7.22 13.10
C GLN A 152 5.74 -7.10 11.93
N ILE A 153 5.33 -6.46 10.83
CA ILE A 153 6.24 -6.15 9.70
C ILE A 153 7.31 -5.16 10.16
N LEU A 154 6.96 -4.17 10.97
CA LEU A 154 7.89 -3.21 11.54
C LEU A 154 8.93 -3.88 12.45
N GLU A 155 8.50 -4.81 13.30
CA GLU A 155 9.40 -5.62 14.13
C GLU A 155 10.32 -6.51 13.30
N LEU A 156 9.83 -7.04 12.18
CA LEU A 156 10.57 -7.91 11.29
C LEU A 156 11.66 -7.16 10.52
N LEU A 157 11.34 -5.99 9.98
CA LEU A 157 12.25 -5.19 9.14
C LEU A 157 13.23 -4.34 9.94
N GLN A 158 12.90 -4.02 11.20
CA GLN A 158 13.71 -3.19 12.10
C GLN A 158 14.27 -1.92 11.41
N PRO A 159 13.42 -1.12 10.73
CA PRO A 159 13.90 0.06 10.03
C PRO A 159 14.53 1.07 10.97
N GLU A 160 15.40 1.92 10.43
CA GLU A 160 15.92 3.05 11.19
C GLU A 160 14.76 3.93 11.68
N ARG A 161 14.77 4.26 12.96
CA ARG A 161 13.72 5.09 13.57
C ARG A 161 14.12 6.54 13.53
N ASP A 162 13.32 7.34 12.82
CA ASP A 162 13.37 8.79 12.91
C ASP A 162 12.15 9.28 13.70
N ILE A 163 12.38 10.16 14.66
CA ILE A 163 11.31 10.71 15.51
C ILE A 163 10.29 11.54 14.70
N ASN A 164 10.68 12.06 13.55
CA ASN A 164 9.87 12.94 12.72
C ASN A 164 9.11 12.23 11.60
N HIS A 165 9.42 10.95 11.34
CA HIS A 165 8.86 10.22 10.20
C HIS A 165 8.33 8.85 10.59
N ASN A 166 7.25 8.43 9.92
CA ASN A 166 6.82 7.04 9.99
C ASN A 166 7.91 6.16 9.33
N PRO A 167 8.35 5.09 9.99
CA PRO A 167 9.55 4.37 9.57
C PRO A 167 9.45 3.62 8.22
N LEU A 168 8.25 3.29 7.73
CA LEU A 168 8.11 2.52 6.48
C LEU A 168 7.33 3.26 5.38
N PHE A 169 6.52 4.24 5.73
CA PHE A 169 5.75 5.00 4.73
C PHE A 169 5.45 6.41 5.24
N GLN A 170 5.39 7.39 4.34
CA GLN A 170 5.04 8.78 4.64
C GLN A 170 3.74 9.18 3.94
N VAL A 171 3.21 8.32 3.06
CA VAL A 171 1.99 8.56 2.29
C VAL A 171 1.03 7.41 2.41
N MET A 172 -0.25 7.73 2.48
CA MET A 172 -1.34 6.76 2.44
C MET A 172 -2.27 7.05 1.27
N PHE A 173 -2.76 6.00 0.64
CA PHE A 173 -3.78 6.07 -0.39
C PHE A 173 -5.05 5.34 0.07
N SER A 174 -6.17 6.02 0.04
CA SER A 174 -7.48 5.44 0.38
C SER A 174 -8.49 5.76 -0.71
N TYR A 175 -9.27 4.76 -1.11
CA TYR A 175 -10.34 4.90 -2.08
C TYR A 175 -11.65 4.41 -1.48
N ASN A 176 -12.64 5.30 -1.42
CA ASN A 176 -13.99 4.98 -0.95
C ASN A 176 -14.95 5.13 -2.14
N ALA A 177 -15.59 4.04 -2.56
CA ALA A 177 -16.71 4.12 -3.48
C ALA A 177 -17.95 4.58 -2.68
N LEU A 178 -18.48 5.75 -3.01
CA LEU A 178 -19.76 6.24 -2.50
C LEU A 178 -20.91 5.56 -3.23
#